data_ee61c14ba12e0d751e07c02c2943da6a
#
_entry.id   ee61c14ba12e0d751e07c02c2943da6a
#
_cell.length_a   1.000
_cell.length_b   1.000
_cell.length_c   1.000
_cell.angle_alpha   90.00
_cell.angle_beta   90.00
_cell.angle_gamma   90.00
#
_symmetry.space_group_name_H-M   'P 1'
#
loop_
_entity.id
_entity.type
_entity.pdbx_description
1 polymer ?
#
loop_
_entity_poly.entity_id
_entity_poly.type
_entity_poly.pdbx_seq_one_letter_code
_entity_poly.pdbx_strand_id
1 'polypeptide(L)'
;MKKIAFFLFVATLAVVFAFGSTALAAEKVKWRMGSTWTPTINLYHGDKHMIKYVNEMTEGNFDIKWFPSGSLMKAFEYFDACSKGVVDAVGDWSSYWVSKDPAFDFLGSMPYGFTNMDYVIWYYQFGGEELYNEAYGKFGMRYFNLGATTSESGFRTTEKTGPIKSLADYKGKKLRTPARATIHILEKLGGSPVKMAGGEIYLAVERGTLDGAEFS
;
A
#
# COMPACT_ATOMS: atom_id res chain seq x y z
N MET A 1 -69.37 11.84 -18.16
CA MET A 1 -68.56 12.14 -16.95
C MET A 1 -67.60 11.01 -16.60
N LYS A 2 -67.95 9.73 -16.50
CA LYS A 2 -67.03 8.62 -16.14
C LYS A 2 -65.83 8.44 -17.11
N LYS A 3 -66.03 8.63 -18.43
CA LYS A 3 -64.98 8.50 -19.43
C LYS A 3 -63.94 9.63 -19.37
N ILE A 4 -64.34 10.84 -19.05
CA ILE A 4 -63.43 12.01 -18.89
C ILE A 4 -62.58 11.87 -17.62
N ALA A 5 -63.18 11.38 -16.51
CA ALA A 5 -62.45 11.14 -15.28
C ALA A 5 -61.38 10.03 -15.44
N PHE A 6 -61.68 9.00 -16.24
CA PHE A 6 -60.71 7.94 -16.55
C PHE A 6 -59.53 8.45 -17.39
N PHE A 7 -59.79 9.28 -18.42
CA PHE A 7 -58.73 9.88 -19.22
C PHE A 7 -57.85 10.84 -18.42
N LEU A 8 -58.43 11.65 -17.53
CA LEU A 8 -57.67 12.51 -16.63
C LEU A 8 -56.81 11.72 -15.65
N PHE A 9 -57.31 10.60 -15.12
CA PHE A 9 -56.56 9.72 -14.22
C PHE A 9 -55.35 9.03 -14.93
N VAL A 10 -55.55 8.57 -16.18
CA VAL A 10 -54.51 7.97 -16.98
C VAL A 10 -53.43 9.02 -17.38
N ALA A 11 -53.86 10.23 -17.71
CA ALA A 11 -52.97 11.34 -18.04
C ALA A 11 -52.11 11.76 -16.83
N THR A 12 -52.70 11.84 -15.63
CA THR A 12 -51.93 12.15 -14.38
C THR A 12 -50.98 11.05 -14.04
N LEU A 13 -51.30 9.78 -14.21
CA LEU A 13 -50.44 8.64 -13.97
C LEU A 13 -49.22 8.66 -14.94
N ALA A 14 -49.47 8.99 -16.22
CA ALA A 14 -48.39 9.12 -17.23
C ALA A 14 -47.44 10.28 -16.94
N VAL A 15 -47.92 11.40 -16.42
CA VAL A 15 -47.11 12.54 -16.03
C VAL A 15 -46.23 12.18 -14.80
N VAL A 16 -46.75 11.49 -13.82
CA VAL A 16 -45.99 11.02 -12.63
C VAL A 16 -44.87 10.06 -13.04
N PHE A 17 -45.14 9.14 -14.01
CA PHE A 17 -44.07 8.27 -14.53
C PHE A 17 -43.05 8.99 -15.40
N ALA A 18 -43.42 10.08 -16.09
CA ALA A 18 -42.45 10.86 -16.90
C ALA A 18 -41.49 11.72 -16.07
N PHE A 19 -41.85 12.12 -14.86
CA PHE A 19 -41.00 12.88 -13.95
C PHE A 19 -40.25 12.02 -12.93
N GLY A 20 -40.51 10.71 -12.89
CA GLY A 20 -39.97 9.77 -11.89
C GLY A 20 -38.57 9.22 -12.16
N SER A 21 -37.89 9.59 -13.26
CA SER A 21 -36.63 8.93 -13.64
C SER A 21 -35.56 9.89 -14.15
N THR A 22 -35.33 11.00 -13.48
CA THR A 22 -33.98 11.55 -13.52
C THR A 22 -33.15 10.82 -12.48
N ALA A 23 -32.72 9.61 -12.80
CA ALA A 23 -31.57 9.04 -12.13
C ALA A 23 -30.40 10.01 -12.41
N LEU A 24 -30.09 10.87 -11.44
CA LEU A 24 -28.86 11.63 -11.45
C LEU A 24 -27.77 10.58 -11.58
N ALA A 25 -27.18 10.46 -12.76
CA ALA A 25 -25.99 9.63 -12.94
C ALA A 25 -24.98 10.11 -11.90
N ALA A 26 -24.65 9.25 -10.94
CA ALA A 26 -23.68 9.59 -9.92
C ALA A 26 -22.38 10.01 -10.64
N GLU A 27 -21.85 11.17 -10.29
CA GLU A 27 -20.60 11.64 -10.88
C GLU A 27 -19.50 10.61 -10.61
N LYS A 28 -18.79 10.20 -11.66
CA LYS A 28 -17.71 9.21 -11.53
C LYS A 28 -16.60 9.76 -10.63
N VAL A 29 -16.32 9.03 -9.57
CA VAL A 29 -15.17 9.32 -8.71
C VAL A 29 -13.90 8.90 -9.46
N LYS A 30 -12.91 9.78 -9.49
CA LYS A 30 -11.61 9.50 -10.13
C LYS A 30 -10.51 9.76 -9.13
N TRP A 31 -9.71 8.71 -8.86
CA TRP A 31 -8.55 8.80 -8.01
C TRP A 31 -7.26 8.55 -8.77
N ARG A 32 -6.20 9.21 -8.31
CA ARG A 32 -4.82 8.93 -8.66
C ARG A 32 -4.19 8.16 -7.50
N MET A 33 -3.85 6.90 -7.73
CA MET A 33 -3.17 6.09 -6.73
C MET A 33 -1.70 5.99 -7.07
N GLY A 34 -0.83 6.60 -6.26
CA GLY A 34 0.60 6.37 -6.30
C GLY A 34 0.95 5.01 -5.70
N SER A 35 2.12 4.49 -6.04
CA SER A 35 2.59 3.23 -5.46
C SER A 35 4.09 3.30 -5.20
N THR A 36 4.52 2.77 -4.07
CA THR A 36 5.94 2.56 -3.78
C THR A 36 6.52 1.38 -4.55
N TRP A 37 5.65 0.60 -5.22
CA TRP A 37 6.01 -0.59 -5.99
C TRP A 37 6.24 -0.26 -7.46
N THR A 38 7.13 -1.03 -8.09
CA THR A 38 7.26 -1.11 -9.55
C THR A 38 6.51 -2.33 -10.07
N PRO A 39 6.17 -2.41 -11.37
CA PRO A 39 5.53 -3.60 -11.95
C PRO A 39 6.36 -4.89 -11.88
N THR A 40 7.64 -4.79 -11.50
CA THR A 40 8.56 -5.94 -11.35
C THR A 40 8.52 -6.58 -9.96
N ILE A 41 7.78 -6.00 -9.02
CA ILE A 41 7.66 -6.47 -7.64
C ILE A 41 6.27 -7.07 -7.44
N ASN A 42 6.18 -8.28 -6.86
CA ASN A 42 4.89 -8.96 -6.64
C ASN A 42 3.89 -8.14 -5.81
N LEU A 43 4.37 -7.28 -4.92
CA LEU A 43 3.52 -6.45 -4.03
C LEU A 43 2.57 -5.52 -4.80
N TYR A 44 2.90 -5.15 -6.05
CA TYR A 44 2.01 -4.35 -6.90
C TYR A 44 0.66 -5.04 -7.18
N HIS A 45 0.61 -6.37 -7.05
CA HIS A 45 -0.64 -7.11 -7.23
C HIS A 45 -1.69 -6.76 -6.18
N GLY A 46 -1.29 -6.40 -4.95
CA GLY A 46 -2.21 -5.90 -3.92
C GLY A 46 -2.95 -4.65 -4.40
N ASP A 47 -2.20 -3.66 -4.90
CA ASP A 47 -2.77 -2.44 -5.46
C ASP A 47 -3.73 -2.76 -6.62
N LYS A 48 -3.31 -3.63 -7.54
CA LYS A 48 -4.10 -3.96 -8.73
C LYS A 48 -5.38 -4.73 -8.42
N HIS A 49 -5.32 -5.64 -7.46
CA HIS A 49 -6.51 -6.37 -7.01
C HIS A 49 -7.50 -5.43 -6.33
N MET A 50 -7.03 -4.55 -5.45
CA MET A 50 -7.90 -3.55 -4.82
C MET A 50 -8.58 -2.68 -5.87
N ILE A 51 -7.83 -2.12 -6.82
CA ILE A 51 -8.38 -1.29 -7.91
C ILE A 51 -9.43 -2.06 -8.71
N LYS A 52 -9.13 -3.32 -9.06
CA LYS A 52 -10.08 -4.19 -9.79
C LYS A 52 -11.38 -4.36 -9.03
N TYR A 53 -11.30 -4.74 -7.75
CA TYR A 53 -12.50 -4.97 -6.93
C TYR A 53 -13.30 -3.69 -6.69
N VAL A 54 -12.64 -2.58 -6.42
CA VAL A 54 -13.34 -1.28 -6.29
C VAL A 54 -14.09 -0.93 -7.58
N ASN A 55 -13.45 -1.11 -8.73
CA ASN A 55 -14.08 -0.84 -10.01
C ASN A 55 -15.29 -1.77 -10.27
N GLU A 56 -15.14 -3.08 -10.00
CA GLU A 56 -16.22 -4.07 -10.15
C GLU A 56 -17.39 -3.79 -9.19
N MET A 57 -17.11 -3.54 -7.91
CA MET A 57 -18.13 -3.28 -6.89
C MET A 57 -18.90 -1.97 -7.12
N THR A 58 -18.28 -1.01 -7.81
CA THR A 58 -18.90 0.29 -8.12
C THR A 58 -19.39 0.39 -9.55
N GLU A 59 -19.43 -0.74 -10.29
CA GLU A 59 -19.84 -0.79 -11.70
C GLU A 59 -19.13 0.26 -12.58
N GLY A 60 -17.87 0.52 -12.28
CA GLY A 60 -17.03 1.51 -12.96
C GLY A 60 -17.31 2.97 -12.58
N ASN A 61 -18.09 3.23 -11.54
CA ASN A 61 -18.34 4.58 -11.03
C ASN A 61 -17.19 5.12 -10.17
N PHE A 62 -16.26 4.26 -9.76
CA PHE A 62 -15.04 4.66 -9.08
C PHE A 62 -13.82 4.20 -9.90
N ASP A 63 -13.20 5.13 -10.61
CA ASP A 63 -12.04 4.89 -11.46
C ASP A 63 -10.75 5.29 -10.73
N ILE A 64 -9.86 4.32 -10.51
CA ILE A 64 -8.57 4.54 -9.85
C ILE A 64 -7.44 4.34 -10.86
N LYS A 65 -6.75 5.42 -11.22
CA LYS A 65 -5.57 5.37 -12.07
C LYS A 65 -4.33 5.10 -11.25
N TRP A 66 -3.65 3.98 -11.52
CA TRP A 66 -2.45 3.56 -10.82
C TRP A 66 -1.17 4.14 -11.44
N PHE A 67 -0.28 4.62 -10.57
CA PHE A 67 1.00 5.20 -10.92
C PHE A 67 2.13 4.51 -10.14
N PRO A 68 2.95 3.67 -10.81
CA PRO A 68 4.06 2.99 -10.15
C PRO A 68 5.14 3.95 -9.66
N SER A 69 5.99 3.45 -8.77
CA SER A 69 7.20 4.15 -8.34
C SER A 69 8.01 4.62 -9.55
N GLY A 70 8.42 5.88 -9.53
CA GLY A 70 9.20 6.51 -10.61
C GLY A 70 8.39 7.07 -11.76
N SER A 71 7.06 6.86 -11.84
CA SER A 71 6.24 7.40 -12.94
C SER A 71 5.81 8.85 -12.72
N LEU A 72 5.44 9.24 -11.52
CA LEU A 72 5.14 10.63 -11.14
C LEU A 72 6.24 11.18 -10.22
N MET A 73 6.69 10.37 -9.29
CA MET A 73 7.70 10.71 -8.29
C MET A 73 8.38 9.44 -7.76
N LYS A 74 9.45 9.61 -6.97
CA LYS A 74 10.14 8.48 -6.34
C LYS A 74 9.29 7.82 -5.26
N ALA A 75 9.56 6.54 -4.95
CA ALA A 75 8.78 5.74 -4.01
C ALA A 75 8.50 6.47 -2.67
N PHE A 76 9.53 7.04 -2.05
CA PHE A 76 9.42 7.65 -0.73
C PHE A 76 8.82 9.07 -0.72
N GLU A 77 8.48 9.63 -1.87
CA GLU A 77 7.78 10.92 -1.99
C GLU A 77 6.26 10.77 -1.95
N TYR A 78 5.74 9.56 -2.22
CA TYR A 78 4.29 9.33 -2.31
C TYR A 78 3.54 9.53 -0.99
N PHE A 79 4.15 9.28 0.17
CA PHE A 79 3.52 9.54 1.46
C PHE A 79 3.15 11.02 1.62
N ASP A 80 4.12 11.90 1.41
CA ASP A 80 3.90 13.34 1.53
C ASP A 80 2.94 13.85 0.44
N ALA A 81 3.01 13.26 -0.75
CA ALA A 81 2.09 13.59 -1.83
C ALA A 81 0.65 13.20 -1.50
N CYS A 82 0.42 12.03 -0.89
CA CYS A 82 -0.90 11.60 -0.44
C CYS A 82 -1.40 12.45 0.72
N SER A 83 -0.57 12.67 1.74
CA SER A 83 -0.92 13.53 2.87
C SER A 83 -1.31 14.96 2.48
N LYS A 84 -0.75 15.46 1.36
CA LYS A 84 -1.06 16.80 0.82
C LYS A 84 -2.15 16.79 -0.26
N GLY A 85 -2.75 15.66 -0.57
CA GLY A 85 -3.78 15.54 -1.60
C GLY A 85 -3.26 15.68 -3.06
N VAL A 86 -1.93 15.56 -3.28
CA VAL A 86 -1.37 15.55 -4.64
C VAL A 86 -1.73 14.25 -5.37
N VAL A 87 -1.79 13.14 -4.65
CA VAL A 87 -2.43 11.88 -5.05
C VAL A 87 -3.50 11.52 -4.03
N ASP A 88 -4.50 10.77 -4.45
CA ASP A 88 -5.67 10.45 -3.63
C ASP A 88 -5.44 9.21 -2.76
N ALA A 89 -4.54 8.32 -3.19
CA ALA A 89 -4.15 7.12 -2.45
C ALA A 89 -2.70 6.74 -2.72
N VAL A 90 -2.13 5.91 -1.86
CA VAL A 90 -0.79 5.33 -2.04
C VAL A 90 -0.77 3.85 -1.62
N GLY A 91 -0.19 3.00 -2.48
CA GLY A 91 0.17 1.63 -2.14
C GLY A 91 1.57 1.61 -1.54
N ASP A 92 1.68 1.19 -0.28
CA ASP A 92 2.93 1.29 0.47
C ASP A 92 3.12 0.18 1.50
N TRP A 93 4.19 0.29 2.26
CA TRP A 93 4.46 -0.49 3.45
C TRP A 93 4.83 0.44 4.61
N SER A 94 4.15 0.30 5.74
CA SER A 94 4.20 1.25 6.85
C SER A 94 5.61 1.55 7.36
N SER A 95 6.49 0.55 7.46
CA SER A 95 7.86 0.78 7.95
C SER A 95 8.71 1.69 7.06
N TYR A 96 8.27 1.99 5.83
CA TYR A 96 8.94 3.02 5.02
C TYR A 96 8.88 4.41 5.68
N TRP A 97 7.87 4.65 6.50
CA TRP A 97 7.55 5.96 7.07
C TRP A 97 8.04 6.16 8.51
N VAL A 98 8.89 5.28 9.01
CA VAL A 98 9.47 5.36 10.36
C VAL A 98 10.13 6.71 10.67
N SER A 99 10.61 7.45 9.66
CA SER A 99 11.13 8.80 9.81
C SER A 99 10.04 9.85 10.04
N LYS A 100 8.78 9.54 9.77
CA LYS A 100 7.63 10.42 10.00
C LYS A 100 7.07 10.23 11.42
N ASP A 101 6.91 8.97 11.85
CA ASP A 101 6.51 8.61 13.20
C ASP A 101 7.10 7.22 13.54
N PRO A 102 7.78 7.06 14.71
CA PRO A 102 8.33 5.77 15.13
C PRO A 102 7.29 4.63 15.21
N ALA A 103 6.01 4.93 15.40
CA ALA A 103 4.94 3.93 15.42
C ALA A 103 4.90 3.09 14.14
N PHE A 104 5.27 3.66 13.00
CA PHE A 104 5.30 2.94 11.72
C PHE A 104 6.28 1.76 11.68
N ASP A 105 7.29 1.74 12.55
CA ASP A 105 8.20 0.59 12.64
C ASP A 105 7.50 -0.64 13.24
N PHE A 106 6.62 -0.41 14.22
CA PHE A 106 5.83 -1.46 14.86
C PHE A 106 4.63 -1.92 14.01
N LEU A 107 4.11 -1.02 13.18
CA LEU A 107 3.00 -1.32 12.28
C LEU A 107 3.44 -2.05 10.98
N GLY A 108 4.72 -2.15 10.71
CA GLY A 108 5.26 -2.93 9.60
C GLY A 108 5.61 -4.36 10.00
N SER A 109 6.81 -4.79 9.66
CA SER A 109 7.32 -6.12 10.03
C SER A 109 8.24 -6.03 11.24
N MET A 110 7.98 -6.85 12.23
CA MET A 110 8.83 -6.99 13.41
C MET A 110 9.53 -8.36 13.38
N PRO A 111 10.86 -8.43 13.63
CA PRO A 111 11.51 -9.70 13.85
C PRO A 111 10.80 -10.50 14.97
N TYR A 112 10.51 -11.77 14.71
CA TYR A 112 9.75 -12.64 15.63
C TYR A 112 8.33 -12.13 15.95
N GLY A 113 7.76 -11.27 15.11
CA GLY A 113 6.40 -10.77 15.22
C GLY A 113 5.35 -11.79 14.77
N PHE A 114 4.20 -11.28 14.36
CA PHE A 114 3.08 -12.08 13.89
C PHE A 114 3.39 -12.84 12.61
N THR A 115 2.82 -14.04 12.48
CA THR A 115 2.64 -14.64 11.14
C THR A 115 1.66 -13.80 10.33
N ASN A 116 1.59 -14.01 9.02
CA ASN A 116 0.63 -13.27 8.18
C ASN A 116 -0.83 -13.51 8.62
N MET A 117 -1.17 -14.71 9.09
CA MET A 117 -2.51 -14.99 9.59
C MET A 117 -2.79 -14.29 10.91
N ASP A 118 -1.84 -14.36 11.87
CA ASP A 118 -1.96 -13.65 13.16
C ASP A 118 -2.10 -12.15 12.93
N TYR A 119 -1.34 -11.59 11.96
CA TYR A 119 -1.42 -10.19 11.60
C TYR A 119 -2.82 -9.81 11.06
N VAL A 120 -3.39 -10.61 10.16
CA VAL A 120 -4.74 -10.35 9.62
C VAL A 120 -5.79 -10.44 10.72
N ILE A 121 -5.70 -11.45 11.60
CA ILE A 121 -6.62 -11.60 12.73
C ILE A 121 -6.47 -10.41 13.68
N TRP A 122 -5.25 -10.05 14.06
CA TRP A 122 -4.99 -8.89 14.91
C TRP A 122 -5.53 -7.60 14.29
N TYR A 123 -5.29 -7.39 13.00
CA TYR A 123 -5.74 -6.19 12.30
C TYR A 123 -7.25 -6.02 12.38
N TYR A 124 -8.04 -7.06 12.06
CA TYR A 124 -9.49 -6.96 12.00
C TYR A 124 -10.22 -7.24 13.32
N GLN A 125 -9.61 -7.92 14.29
CA GLN A 125 -10.31 -8.40 15.48
C GLN A 125 -9.74 -7.86 16.80
N PHE A 126 -8.54 -7.33 16.80
CA PHE A 126 -7.83 -6.98 18.03
C PHE A 126 -7.22 -5.56 18.00
N GLY A 127 -7.87 -4.63 17.32
CA GLY A 127 -7.55 -3.22 17.38
C GLY A 127 -6.41 -2.78 16.45
N GLY A 128 -5.96 -3.63 15.53
CA GLY A 128 -4.91 -3.27 14.58
C GLY A 128 -5.35 -2.15 13.64
N GLU A 129 -6.60 -2.21 13.13
CA GLU A 129 -7.14 -1.17 12.25
C GLU A 129 -7.14 0.19 12.92
N GLU A 130 -7.54 0.26 14.19
CA GLU A 130 -7.56 1.50 14.96
C GLU A 130 -6.17 2.09 15.14
N LEU A 131 -5.17 1.25 15.45
CA LEU A 131 -3.79 1.70 15.62
C LEU A 131 -3.19 2.23 14.31
N TYR A 132 -3.45 1.55 13.18
CA TYR A 132 -3.03 2.07 11.88
C TYR A 132 -3.70 3.41 11.57
N ASN A 133 -5.00 3.52 11.80
CA ASN A 133 -5.73 4.76 11.52
C ASN A 133 -5.37 5.89 12.49
N GLU A 134 -4.95 5.60 13.73
CA GLU A 134 -4.36 6.60 14.62
C GLU A 134 -3.02 7.12 14.06
N ALA A 135 -2.14 6.22 13.60
CA ALA A 135 -0.83 6.62 13.08
C ALA A 135 -0.94 7.42 11.78
N TYR A 136 -1.68 6.92 10.79
CA TYR A 136 -1.88 7.60 9.49
C TYR A 136 -2.78 8.84 9.60
N GLY A 137 -3.73 8.84 10.53
CA GLY A 137 -4.64 9.97 10.80
C GLY A 137 -3.92 11.25 11.20
N LYS A 138 -2.75 11.17 11.86
CA LYS A 138 -1.88 12.32 12.17
C LYS A 138 -1.42 13.08 10.91
N PHE A 139 -1.48 12.42 9.76
CA PHE A 139 -1.09 12.97 8.46
C PHE A 139 -2.28 13.20 7.52
N GLY A 140 -3.51 13.16 8.06
CA GLY A 140 -4.75 13.36 7.28
C GLY A 140 -5.08 12.19 6.35
N MET A 141 -4.52 11.00 6.59
CA MET A 141 -4.74 9.80 5.78
C MET A 141 -5.52 8.74 6.55
N ARG A 142 -6.19 7.86 5.82
CA ARG A 142 -6.80 6.65 6.33
C ARG A 142 -6.11 5.42 5.74
N TYR A 143 -5.85 4.44 6.60
CA TYR A 143 -5.23 3.19 6.19
C TYR A 143 -6.28 2.13 5.86
N PHE A 144 -6.00 1.35 4.81
CA PHE A 144 -6.73 0.15 4.43
C PHE A 144 -5.73 -0.98 4.18
N ASN A 145 -5.92 -2.12 4.83
CA ASN A 145 -5.07 -3.27 4.64
C ASN A 145 -5.34 -3.91 3.26
N LEU A 146 -4.34 -3.97 2.40
CA LEU A 146 -4.41 -4.61 1.08
C LEU A 146 -3.98 -6.07 1.11
N GLY A 147 -3.52 -6.58 2.24
CA GLY A 147 -3.07 -7.94 2.42
C GLY A 147 -1.87 -8.06 3.34
N ALA A 148 -1.43 -9.28 3.54
CA ALA A 148 -0.22 -9.60 4.28
C ALA A 148 0.69 -10.49 3.42
N THR A 149 1.99 -10.23 3.48
CA THR A 149 3.00 -11.06 2.80
C THR A 149 3.34 -12.27 3.65
N THR A 150 3.97 -13.28 3.05
CA THR A 150 4.53 -14.41 3.79
C THR A 150 5.72 -13.96 4.65
N SER A 151 6.19 -14.84 5.54
CA SER A 151 7.41 -14.59 6.31
C SER A 151 8.58 -14.29 5.37
N GLU A 152 9.31 -13.24 5.65
CA GLU A 152 10.52 -12.91 4.92
C GLU A 152 11.63 -13.92 5.20
N SER A 153 12.32 -14.37 4.15
CA SER A 153 13.61 -15.00 4.31
C SER A 153 14.62 -13.94 4.74
N GLY A 154 15.59 -14.29 5.58
CA GLY A 154 16.67 -13.37 5.95
C GLY A 154 17.42 -12.79 4.74
N PHE A 155 18.52 -12.09 4.99
CA PHE A 155 19.30 -11.47 3.93
C PHE A 155 19.77 -12.46 2.87
N ARG A 156 19.51 -12.12 1.63
CA ARG A 156 20.08 -12.80 0.44
C ARG A 156 21.30 -12.02 -0.01
N THR A 157 22.41 -12.70 -0.15
CA THR A 157 23.69 -12.14 -0.57
C THR A 157 24.09 -12.65 -1.95
N THR A 158 25.00 -11.95 -2.62
CA THR A 158 25.55 -12.40 -3.89
C THR A 158 26.54 -13.55 -3.69
N GLU A 159 26.82 -14.31 -4.75
CA GLU A 159 27.86 -15.34 -4.73
C GLU A 159 29.22 -14.74 -4.34
N LYS A 160 29.56 -13.55 -4.84
CA LYS A 160 30.78 -12.82 -4.51
C LYS A 160 30.88 -12.48 -3.02
N THR A 161 29.77 -12.07 -2.40
CA THR A 161 29.70 -11.73 -0.99
C THR A 161 29.74 -12.97 -0.10
N GLY A 162 29.27 -14.10 -0.61
CA GLY A 162 29.10 -15.35 0.12
C GLY A 162 27.94 -15.33 1.12
N PRO A 163 27.54 -16.47 1.66
CA PRO A 163 26.41 -16.60 2.56
C PRO A 163 26.71 -16.04 3.95
N ILE A 164 25.68 -15.51 4.61
CA ILE A 164 25.70 -15.15 6.03
C ILE A 164 25.36 -16.40 6.82
N LYS A 165 26.30 -16.92 7.61
CA LYS A 165 26.15 -18.14 8.43
C LYS A 165 26.25 -17.88 9.92
N SER A 166 26.82 -16.74 10.30
CA SER A 166 27.01 -16.34 11.69
C SER A 166 26.81 -14.84 11.86
N LEU A 167 26.67 -14.37 13.12
CA LEU A 167 26.56 -12.94 13.41
C LEU A 167 27.82 -12.16 13.01
N ALA A 168 28.98 -12.80 13.00
CA ALA A 168 30.24 -12.16 12.58
C ALA A 168 30.27 -11.84 11.09
N ASP A 169 29.51 -12.56 10.27
CA ASP A 169 29.47 -12.35 8.81
C ASP A 169 28.77 -11.06 8.39
N TYR A 170 28.05 -10.40 9.30
CA TYR A 170 27.43 -9.11 9.04
C TYR A 170 28.46 -7.96 9.02
N LYS A 171 29.60 -8.13 9.67
CA LYS A 171 30.60 -7.07 9.80
C LYS A 171 31.06 -6.56 8.44
N GLY A 172 30.95 -5.24 8.25
CA GLY A 172 31.39 -4.54 7.05
C GLY A 172 30.49 -4.72 5.82
N LYS A 173 29.46 -5.57 5.86
CA LYS A 173 28.58 -5.79 4.73
C LYS A 173 27.55 -4.65 4.56
N LYS A 174 27.37 -4.21 3.33
CA LYS A 174 26.34 -3.25 2.94
C LYS A 174 25.05 -3.97 2.61
N LEU A 175 24.11 -3.99 3.54
CA LEU A 175 22.88 -4.72 3.42
C LEU A 175 21.67 -3.79 3.38
N ARG A 176 20.81 -4.01 2.40
CA ARG A 176 19.57 -3.25 2.29
C ARG A 176 18.53 -3.76 3.28
N THR A 177 18.01 -2.84 4.08
CA THR A 177 16.80 -3.04 4.86
C THR A 177 16.07 -1.72 5.05
N PRO A 178 14.73 -1.65 4.97
CA PRO A 178 13.99 -0.42 5.19
C PRO A 178 13.55 -0.24 6.65
N ALA A 179 13.51 -1.31 7.44
CA ALA A 179 13.00 -1.33 8.82
C ALA A 179 14.05 -0.78 9.80
N ARG A 180 13.64 0.16 10.65
CA ARG A 180 14.53 0.79 11.65
C ARG A 180 15.10 -0.22 12.65
N ALA A 181 14.26 -1.17 13.11
CA ALA A 181 14.71 -2.22 14.02
C ALA A 181 15.86 -3.03 13.42
N THR A 182 15.71 -3.46 12.16
CA THR A 182 16.74 -4.23 11.45
C THR A 182 17.98 -3.39 11.16
N ILE A 183 17.82 -2.10 10.80
CA ILE A 183 18.94 -1.15 10.67
C ILE A 183 19.76 -1.13 11.95
N HIS A 184 19.11 -0.94 13.10
CA HIS A 184 19.80 -0.88 14.39
C HIS A 184 20.54 -2.18 14.75
N ILE A 185 19.92 -3.32 14.47
CA ILE A 185 20.56 -4.63 14.67
C ILE A 185 21.82 -4.75 13.79
N LEU A 186 21.72 -4.40 12.50
CA LEU A 186 22.88 -4.46 11.57
C LEU A 186 24.02 -3.57 12.04
N GLU A 187 23.73 -2.35 12.48
CA GLU A 187 24.75 -1.42 13.03
C GLU A 187 25.44 -2.03 14.24
N LYS A 188 24.70 -2.66 15.16
CA LYS A 188 25.26 -3.36 16.33
C LYS A 188 26.17 -4.53 15.96
N LEU A 189 25.88 -5.19 14.84
CA LEU A 189 26.67 -6.29 14.30
C LEU A 189 27.86 -5.79 13.46
N GLY A 190 28.05 -4.46 13.33
CA GLY A 190 29.12 -3.86 12.54
C GLY A 190 28.86 -3.88 11.03
N GLY A 191 27.63 -4.10 10.60
CA GLY A 191 27.19 -3.97 9.21
C GLY A 191 26.95 -2.51 8.83
N SER A 192 26.73 -2.28 7.54
CA SER A 192 26.40 -0.98 6.95
C SER A 192 25.01 -1.05 6.32
N PRO A 193 23.93 -0.75 7.07
CA PRO A 193 22.57 -0.80 6.54
C PRO A 193 22.34 0.31 5.53
N VAL A 194 21.56 0.00 4.47
CA VAL A 194 21.15 0.94 3.43
C VAL A 194 19.63 0.92 3.28
N LYS A 195 18.99 2.06 3.52
CA LYS A 195 17.55 2.21 3.26
C LYS A 195 17.33 2.50 1.78
N MET A 196 16.53 1.66 1.10
CA MET A 196 16.30 1.76 -0.33
C MET A 196 14.94 1.19 -0.68
N ALA A 197 14.27 1.76 -1.69
CA ALA A 197 13.02 1.21 -2.22
C ALA A 197 13.24 -0.16 -2.89
N GLY A 198 12.23 -1.06 -2.79
CA GLY A 198 12.35 -2.43 -3.30
C GLY A 198 12.71 -2.51 -4.78
N GLY A 199 12.16 -1.62 -5.62
CA GLY A 199 12.45 -1.58 -7.06
C GLY A 199 13.89 -1.22 -7.45
N GLU A 200 14.68 -0.71 -6.51
CA GLU A 200 16.07 -0.30 -6.74
C GLU A 200 17.08 -1.38 -6.37
N ILE A 201 16.63 -2.41 -5.62
CA ILE A 201 17.51 -3.43 -5.04
C ILE A 201 18.29 -4.20 -6.11
N TYR A 202 17.59 -4.69 -7.14
CA TYR A 202 18.22 -5.53 -8.16
C TYR A 202 19.43 -4.86 -8.79
N LEU A 203 19.25 -3.64 -9.27
CA LEU A 203 20.32 -2.87 -9.89
C LEU A 203 21.46 -2.52 -8.91
N ALA A 204 21.15 -2.26 -7.65
CA ALA A 204 22.14 -1.96 -6.62
C ALA A 204 23.02 -3.19 -6.31
N VAL A 205 22.42 -4.37 -6.22
CA VAL A 205 23.13 -5.64 -6.04
C VAL A 205 23.95 -6.00 -7.28
N GLU A 206 23.36 -5.89 -8.49
CA GLU A 206 24.05 -6.15 -9.76
C GLU A 206 25.30 -5.28 -9.95
N ARG A 207 25.21 -3.99 -9.60
CA ARG A 207 26.31 -3.04 -9.67
C ARG A 207 27.33 -3.17 -8.53
N GLY A 208 27.09 -4.06 -7.56
CA GLY A 208 27.95 -4.25 -6.41
C GLY A 208 27.92 -3.09 -5.40
N THR A 209 26.91 -2.22 -5.45
CA THR A 209 26.73 -1.17 -4.44
C THR A 209 26.09 -1.68 -3.15
N LEU A 210 25.48 -2.87 -3.19
CA LEU A 210 25.01 -3.65 -2.06
C LEU A 210 25.65 -5.04 -2.08
N ASP A 211 25.94 -5.57 -0.90
CA ASP A 211 26.39 -6.94 -0.69
C ASP A 211 25.22 -7.93 -0.61
N GLY A 212 24.03 -7.43 -0.32
CA GLY A 212 22.81 -8.21 -0.24
C GLY A 212 21.62 -7.38 0.22
N ALA A 213 20.46 -8.01 0.27
CA ALA A 213 19.21 -7.39 0.69
C ALA A 213 18.25 -8.41 1.31
N GLU A 214 17.36 -7.94 2.17
CA GLU A 214 16.10 -8.60 2.47
C GLU A 214 14.99 -7.97 1.63
N PHE A 215 14.04 -8.79 1.21
CA PHE A 215 12.82 -8.37 0.52
C PHE A 215 11.87 -9.55 0.40
N SER A 216 10.57 -9.34 0.64
CA SER A 216 9.53 -10.37 0.49
C SER A 216 8.96 -10.46 -0.92
#